data_e7babdaf1c23e996aeebe03828b0166c
#
_entry.id   e7babdaf1c23e996aeebe03828b0166c
#
_cell.length_a   1.000
_cell.length_b   1.000
_cell.length_c   1.000
_cell.angle_alpha   90.00
_cell.angle_beta   90.00
_cell.angle_gamma   90.00
#
_symmetry.space_group_name_H-M   'P 1'
#
loop_
_entity.id
_entity.type
_entity.pdbx_description
1 polymer ?
#
loop_
_entity_poly.entity_id
_entity_poly.type
_entity_poly.pdbx_seq_one_letter_code
_entity_poly.pdbx_strand_id
1 'polypeptide(L)'
;MLSVAIQGACMDEDLVHMRREELIEEVKRLREGIRQHRDSTRHELCWHHPLLWGLLPEKTDPIPVVPEWPEFIRGCVAYRQSLDGQARSAPRTNEPYER
;
A
#
# COMPACT_ATOMS: atom_id res chain seq x y z
N MET A 1 7.71 -20.40 -19.25
CA MET A 1 7.51 -19.80 -18.66
C MET A 1 6.36 -19.19 -18.83
N LEU A 2 5.65 -19.55 -19.24
CA LEU A 2 4.65 -18.96 -19.46
C LEU A 2 3.51 -19.24 -18.68
N SER A 3 3.25 -20.41 -18.23
CA SER A 3 2.08 -20.71 -17.50
C SER A 3 2.06 -19.98 -16.21
N VAL A 4 3.18 -19.90 -15.60
CA VAL A 4 3.25 -19.17 -14.40
C VAL A 4 3.05 -17.75 -14.69
N ALA A 5 3.58 -17.35 -15.77
CA ALA A 5 3.48 -15.99 -16.16
C ALA A 5 2.04 -15.61 -16.40
N ILE A 6 1.20 -16.54 -16.64
CA ILE A 6 -0.16 -16.24 -16.92
C ILE A 6 -0.82 -15.51 -15.79
N GLN A 7 -0.63 -15.98 -14.58
CA GLN A 7 -1.26 -15.31 -13.49
C GLN A 7 -0.72 -13.94 -13.26
N GLY A 8 0.58 -13.80 -13.31
CA GLY A 8 1.17 -12.50 -13.16
C GLY A 8 0.75 -11.57 -14.27
N ALA A 9 0.68 -12.12 -15.48
CA ALA A 9 0.31 -11.32 -16.61
C ALA A 9 -1.10 -10.81 -16.49
N CYS A 10 -2.00 -11.62 -15.94
CA CYS A 10 -3.37 -11.18 -15.80
C CYS A 10 -3.52 -10.00 -14.87
N MET A 11 -2.67 -9.91 -13.87
CA MET A 11 -2.78 -8.84 -12.93
C MET A 11 -2.33 -7.50 -13.49
N ASP A 12 -1.23 -7.51 -14.20
CA ASP A 12 -0.64 -6.27 -14.67
C ASP A 12 -0.56 -6.17 -16.17
N GLU A 13 -1.33 -6.96 -16.86
CA GLU A 13 -1.25 -6.97 -18.30
C GLU A 13 -1.71 -5.66 -18.92
N ASP A 14 -2.56 -4.93 -18.22
CA ASP A 14 -3.00 -3.65 -18.72
C ASP A 14 -1.83 -2.69 -18.90
N LEU A 15 -0.77 -2.84 -18.12
CA LEU A 15 0.34 -1.92 -18.21
C LEU A 15 1.08 -2.01 -19.54
N VAL A 16 1.16 -3.22 -20.10
CA VAL A 16 1.88 -3.37 -21.36
C VAL A 16 1.14 -2.76 -22.53
N HIS A 17 -0.15 -2.47 -22.36
CA HIS A 17 -0.94 -1.86 -23.41
C HIS A 17 -1.12 -0.36 -23.22
N MET A 18 -0.53 0.18 -22.17
CA MET A 18 -0.64 1.60 -21.88
C MET A 18 0.39 2.39 -22.67
N ARG A 19 0.00 3.56 -23.11
CA ARG A 19 0.95 4.45 -23.74
C ARG A 19 1.80 5.10 -22.67
N ARG A 20 2.87 5.75 -23.13
CA ARG A 20 3.79 6.36 -22.18
C ARG A 20 3.10 7.36 -21.27
N GLU A 21 2.21 8.18 -21.84
CA GLU A 21 1.50 9.17 -21.06
C GLU A 21 0.62 8.52 -20.00
N GLU A 22 0.01 7.42 -20.37
CA GLU A 22 -0.85 6.69 -19.43
C GLU A 22 -0.03 6.09 -18.31
N LEU A 23 1.16 5.58 -18.63
CA LEU A 23 2.02 5.04 -17.59
C LEU A 23 2.48 6.12 -16.63
N ILE A 24 2.76 7.32 -17.15
CA ILE A 24 3.17 8.42 -16.31
C ILE A 24 2.06 8.79 -15.34
N GLU A 25 0.83 8.85 -15.83
CA GLU A 25 -0.30 9.18 -14.95
C GLU A 25 -0.51 8.10 -13.91
N GLU A 26 -0.33 6.85 -14.30
CA GLU A 26 -0.48 5.75 -13.35
C GLU A 26 0.57 5.86 -12.25
N VAL A 27 1.81 6.15 -12.62
CA VAL A 27 2.87 6.29 -11.64
C VAL A 27 2.59 7.45 -10.70
N LYS A 28 2.10 8.57 -11.24
CA LYS A 28 1.78 9.70 -10.39
C LYS A 28 0.68 9.36 -9.40
N ARG A 29 -0.33 8.65 -9.86
CA ARG A 29 -1.44 8.26 -9.00
C ARG A 29 -0.97 7.37 -7.87
N LEU A 30 -0.11 6.41 -8.19
CA LEU A 30 0.41 5.51 -7.18
C LEU A 30 1.32 6.22 -6.20
N ARG A 31 2.14 7.13 -6.69
CA ARG A 31 3.01 7.90 -5.81
C ARG A 31 2.21 8.77 -4.87
N GLU A 32 1.13 9.34 -5.37
CA GLU A 32 0.28 10.15 -4.51
C GLU A 32 -0.36 9.31 -3.42
N GLY A 33 -0.79 8.09 -3.77
CA GLY A 33 -1.34 7.19 -2.77
C GLY A 33 -0.33 6.85 -1.69
N ILE A 34 0.92 6.61 -2.11
CA ILE A 34 1.97 6.31 -1.15
C ILE A 34 2.19 7.49 -0.21
N ARG A 35 2.18 8.70 -0.77
CA ARG A 35 2.35 9.89 0.05
C ARG A 35 1.21 10.05 1.04
N GLN A 36 -0.01 9.82 0.60
CA GLN A 36 -1.16 9.94 1.48
C GLN A 36 -1.08 8.94 2.62
N HIS A 37 -0.65 7.73 2.33
CA HIS A 37 -0.50 6.73 3.36
C HIS A 37 0.61 7.13 4.33
N ARG A 38 1.74 7.59 3.80
CA ARG A 38 2.87 8.00 4.62
C ARG A 38 2.50 9.16 5.54
N ASP A 39 1.72 10.11 5.00
CA ASP A 39 1.43 11.34 5.73
C ASP A 39 0.22 11.26 6.64
N SER A 40 -0.49 10.12 6.63
CA SER A 40 -1.63 10.01 7.52
C SER A 40 -1.17 9.80 8.95
N THR A 41 -1.89 10.42 9.87
CA THR A 41 -1.57 10.36 11.27
C THR A 41 -2.43 9.32 11.95
N ARG A 42 -1.85 8.56 12.87
CA ARG A 42 -2.61 7.58 13.65
C ARG A 42 -3.31 6.55 12.78
N HIS A 43 -2.71 6.27 11.63
CA HIS A 43 -3.27 5.27 10.72
C HIS A 43 -4.67 5.62 10.26
N GLU A 44 -4.94 6.90 10.07
CA GLU A 44 -6.23 7.32 9.54
C GLU A 44 -6.44 6.79 8.13
N LEU A 45 -5.35 6.56 7.42
CA LEU A 45 -5.44 6.06 6.07
C LEU A 45 -4.45 4.92 5.92
N CYS A 46 -4.95 3.71 5.97
CA CYS A 46 -4.12 2.52 5.85
C CYS A 46 -4.47 1.81 4.55
N TRP A 47 -3.65 0.83 4.17
CA TRP A 47 -3.85 0.13 2.90
C TRP A 47 -5.20 -0.57 2.81
N HIS A 48 -5.84 -0.83 3.94
CA HIS A 48 -7.19 -1.42 3.94
C HIS A 48 -8.25 -0.37 3.65
N HIS A 49 -7.88 0.90 3.65
CA HIS A 49 -8.84 1.96 3.38
C HIS A 49 -9.21 1.95 1.91
N PRO A 50 -10.48 2.11 1.57
CA PRO A 50 -10.89 2.04 0.17
C PRO A 50 -10.14 2.99 -0.75
N LEU A 51 -9.74 4.14 -0.26
CA LEU A 51 -9.01 5.09 -1.09
C LEU A 51 -7.68 4.53 -1.58
N LEU A 52 -7.01 3.72 -0.76
CA LEU A 52 -5.75 3.12 -1.14
C LEU A 52 -5.96 1.77 -1.81
N TRP A 53 -6.94 1.01 -1.31
CA TRP A 53 -7.22 -0.28 -1.91
C TRP A 53 -7.59 -0.13 -3.38
N GLY A 54 -8.26 0.97 -3.72
CA GLY A 54 -8.69 1.19 -5.09
C GLY A 54 -7.59 1.57 -6.05
N LEU A 55 -6.34 1.66 -5.59
CA LEU A 55 -5.25 1.99 -6.49
C LEU A 55 -4.85 0.82 -7.38
N LEU A 56 -5.23 -0.38 -7.00
CA LEU A 56 -4.92 -1.55 -7.81
C LEU A 56 -6.08 -1.90 -8.73
N PRO A 57 -5.79 -2.41 -9.91
CA PRO A 57 -6.87 -2.74 -10.85
C PRO A 57 -7.72 -3.91 -10.41
N GLU A 58 -7.17 -4.80 -9.60
CA GLU A 58 -7.90 -5.98 -9.18
C GLU A 58 -8.75 -5.74 -7.95
N LYS A 59 -9.09 -4.49 -7.65
CA LYS A 59 -9.96 -4.21 -6.53
C LYS A 59 -11.34 -4.76 -6.84
N THR A 60 -11.73 -5.79 -6.17
CA THR A 60 -13.01 -6.42 -6.41
C THR A 60 -13.64 -6.77 -5.09
N ASP A 61 -14.81 -7.37 -5.16
CA ASP A 61 -15.52 -7.78 -3.96
C ASP A 61 -14.90 -9.01 -3.35
N PRO A 62 -14.91 -9.11 -2.05
CA PRO A 62 -15.14 -8.02 -1.12
C PRO A 62 -13.90 -7.17 -1.03
N ILE A 63 -14.10 -5.93 -0.78
CA ILE A 63 -12.99 -5.05 -0.71
C ILE A 63 -13.17 -4.12 0.41
N PRO A 64 -12.14 -3.82 1.06
CA PRO A 64 -11.00 -4.67 1.35
C PRO A 64 -11.36 -5.64 2.47
N VAL A 65 -10.56 -6.64 2.68
CA VAL A 65 -10.78 -7.55 3.79
C VAL A 65 -10.26 -6.86 5.04
N VAL A 66 -11.13 -6.64 6.01
CA VAL A 66 -10.76 -5.91 7.21
C VAL A 66 -10.37 -6.90 8.29
N PRO A 67 -9.15 -6.83 8.81
CA PRO A 67 -8.74 -7.76 9.87
C PRO A 67 -9.44 -7.44 11.19
N GLU A 68 -9.66 -8.47 11.98
CA GLU A 68 -10.22 -8.26 13.29
C GLU A 68 -9.21 -7.55 14.18
N TRP A 69 -9.72 -6.93 15.24
CA TRP A 69 -8.87 -6.11 16.09
C TRP A 69 -7.61 -6.81 16.60
N PRO A 70 -7.69 -8.04 17.12
CA PRO A 70 -6.46 -8.65 17.62
C PRO A 70 -5.40 -8.83 16.55
N GLU A 71 -5.81 -9.26 15.35
CA GLU A 71 -4.87 -9.45 14.26
C GLU A 71 -4.32 -8.12 13.77
N PHE A 72 -5.17 -7.11 13.73
CA PHE A 72 -4.72 -5.80 13.26
C PHE A 72 -3.66 -5.24 14.21
N ILE A 73 -3.93 -5.33 15.50
CA ILE A 73 -2.99 -4.80 16.48
C ILE A 73 -1.69 -5.59 16.47
N ARG A 74 -1.78 -6.92 16.33
CA ARG A 74 -0.57 -7.73 16.25
C ARG A 74 0.30 -7.32 15.07
N GLY A 75 -0.34 -7.03 13.93
CA GLY A 75 0.40 -6.59 12.77
C GLY A 75 1.07 -5.26 12.99
N CYS A 76 0.38 -4.33 13.65
CA CYS A 76 0.97 -3.02 13.94
C CYS A 76 2.18 -3.16 14.85
N VAL A 77 2.06 -4.00 15.87
CA VAL A 77 3.15 -4.21 16.80
C VAL A 77 4.34 -4.86 16.08
N ALA A 78 4.07 -5.86 15.26
CA ALA A 78 5.14 -6.54 14.54
C ALA A 78 5.86 -5.58 13.61
N TYR A 79 5.11 -4.74 12.93
CA TYR A 79 5.73 -3.78 12.04
C TYR A 79 6.59 -2.80 12.82
N ARG A 80 6.06 -2.28 13.91
CA ARG A 80 6.82 -1.33 14.71
C ARG A 80 8.09 -1.96 15.24
N GLN A 81 8.02 -3.21 15.67
CA GLN A 81 9.21 -3.90 16.19
C GLN A 81 10.26 -4.09 15.10
N SER A 82 9.82 -4.31 13.88
CA SER A 82 10.77 -4.51 12.80
C SER A 82 11.63 -3.28 12.55
N LEU A 83 11.12 -2.11 12.91
CA LEU A 83 11.88 -0.88 12.70
C LEU A 83 13.07 -0.80 13.65
N ASP A 84 13.01 -1.49 14.78
CA ASP A 84 14.13 -1.48 15.69
C ASP A 84 15.36 -2.16 15.09
N GLY A 85 15.14 -3.07 14.14
CA GLY A 85 16.25 -3.69 13.43
C GLY A 85 16.56 -3.03 12.12
N GLN A 86 15.52 -2.67 11.37
CA GLN A 86 15.71 -2.17 10.02
C GLN A 86 16.01 -0.68 9.97
N ALA A 87 15.54 0.08 10.93
CA ALA A 87 15.75 1.51 10.96
C ALA A 87 16.25 1.92 12.34
N ARG A 88 17.29 1.20 12.81
CA ARG A 88 17.72 1.40 14.18
C ARG A 88 18.28 2.79 14.45
N SER A 89 18.85 3.44 13.46
CA SER A 89 19.38 4.79 13.70
C SER A 89 18.39 5.89 13.30
N ALA A 90 17.17 5.54 12.94
CA ALA A 90 16.20 6.55 12.64
C ALA A 90 15.77 7.28 13.91
N PRO A 91 15.49 8.57 13.81
CA PRO A 91 15.07 9.32 15.01
C PRO A 91 13.75 8.77 15.55
N ARG A 92 13.62 8.83 16.85
CA ARG A 92 12.37 8.43 17.51
C ARG A 92 11.72 9.69 18.09
N THR A 93 10.39 9.71 18.09
CA THR A 93 9.68 10.86 18.58
C THR A 93 8.37 10.43 19.19
N ASN A 94 7.89 11.20 20.16
CA ASN A 94 6.59 10.98 20.73
C ASN A 94 5.54 11.87 20.10
N GLU A 95 5.95 12.73 19.19
CA GLU A 95 5.02 13.68 18.61
C GLU A 95 4.28 13.07 17.45
N PRO A 96 3.00 13.34 17.33
CA PRO A 96 2.26 12.84 16.17
C PRO A 96 2.71 13.55 14.91
N TYR A 97 2.61 12.87 13.79
CA TYR A 97 2.94 13.46 12.52
C TYR A 97 1.87 14.48 12.17
N GLU A 98 2.30 15.66 11.72
CA GLU A 98 1.38 16.71 11.34
C GLU A 98 1.52 16.97 9.86
N ARG A 99 0.38 16.99 9.16
CA ARG A 99 0.41 17.21 7.72
C ARG A 99 0.40 18.68 7.39
#